data_979a6b69b34f3f4ae922365ce4d6deb9
#
_entry.id   979a6b69b34f3f4ae922365ce4d6deb9
#
_cell.length_a   1.000
_cell.length_b   1.000
_cell.length_c   1.000
_cell.angle_alpha   90.00
_cell.angle_beta   90.00
_cell.angle_gamma   90.00
#
_symmetry.space_group_name_H-M   'P 1'
#
loop_
_entity.id
_entity.type
_entity.pdbx_description
1 polymer ?
#
loop_
_entity_poly.entity_id
_entity_poly.type
_entity_poly.pdbx_seq_one_letter_code
_entity_poly.pdbx_strand_id
1 'polypeptide(L)'
;MNLRCAIIDDEPLAVSLLESYVQKTPFLELVGKYSNPLSAMAGIKSNPVDLLFLDIQMPELSGLEFAKLVDPETRIVFTTAFSQYALESYRANALDYLLKPISYNDFLDAANKALQWFELSKAKILKEEDISPAESKEFFYVKSEHRLVKINLKDITYIEGLKDYIKINLDGKKAVLSLMRMRALEDFLPEDKFLRVHRSFIVNLDKIEVRERTRIVFGKNYIPVSDNCIETIREYIQKHSIL
;
A
#
# COMPACT_ATOMS: atom_id res chain seq x y z
N MET A 1 -11.91 16.50 8.62
CA MET A 1 -10.86 16.53 7.57
C MET A 1 -11.55 16.79 6.25
N ASN A 2 -11.04 17.68 5.41
CA ASN A 2 -11.54 17.86 4.04
C ASN A 2 -10.50 17.27 3.09
N LEU A 3 -10.94 16.42 2.18
CA LEU A 3 -10.13 15.86 1.11
C LEU A 3 -10.26 16.74 -0.14
N ARG A 4 -9.14 17.21 -0.63
CA ARG A 4 -9.07 17.96 -1.88
C ARG A 4 -9.18 16.97 -3.04
N CYS A 5 -10.21 17.12 -3.87
CA CYS A 5 -10.44 16.20 -4.98
C CYS A 5 -10.51 16.91 -6.33
N ALA A 6 -10.21 16.14 -7.39
CA ALA A 6 -10.42 16.58 -8.76
C ALA A 6 -11.16 15.51 -9.57
N ILE A 7 -11.79 15.94 -10.65
CA ILE A 7 -12.53 15.10 -11.59
C ILE A 7 -11.85 15.21 -12.94
N ILE A 8 -11.58 14.08 -13.57
CA ILE A 8 -10.99 13.98 -14.91
C ILE A 8 -11.87 13.02 -15.72
N ASP A 9 -12.60 13.57 -16.67
CA ASP A 9 -13.53 12.81 -17.53
C ASP A 9 -13.81 13.65 -18.80
N ASP A 10 -13.72 13.05 -19.99
CA ASP A 10 -13.96 13.75 -21.25
C ASP A 10 -15.45 13.94 -21.54
N GLU A 11 -16.33 13.28 -20.80
CA GLU A 11 -17.78 13.45 -20.89
C GLU A 11 -18.28 14.58 -19.96
N PRO A 12 -18.77 15.72 -20.48
CA PRO A 12 -19.23 16.85 -19.65
C PRO A 12 -20.37 16.49 -18.69
N LEU A 13 -21.24 15.54 -19.07
CA LEU A 13 -22.34 15.10 -18.21
C LEU A 13 -21.83 14.28 -17.01
N ALA A 14 -20.81 13.45 -17.20
CA ALA A 14 -20.19 12.71 -16.11
C ALA A 14 -19.47 13.66 -15.13
N VAL A 15 -18.74 14.65 -15.64
CA VAL A 15 -18.14 15.71 -14.82
C VAL A 15 -19.19 16.44 -13.98
N SER A 16 -20.30 16.86 -14.60
CA SER A 16 -21.38 17.59 -13.90
C SER A 16 -22.05 16.72 -12.84
N LEU A 17 -22.25 15.44 -13.11
CA LEU A 17 -22.82 14.49 -12.16
C LEU A 17 -21.92 14.33 -10.94
N LEU A 18 -20.63 14.03 -11.16
CA LEU A 18 -19.65 13.85 -10.08
C LEU A 18 -19.47 15.15 -9.27
N GLU A 19 -19.44 16.32 -9.93
CA GLU A 19 -19.42 17.62 -9.25
C GLU A 19 -20.62 17.78 -8.31
N SER A 20 -21.83 17.43 -8.77
CA SER A 20 -23.03 17.50 -7.93
C SER A 20 -22.94 16.58 -6.71
N TYR A 21 -22.27 15.43 -6.84
CA TYR A 21 -22.06 14.49 -5.76
C TYR A 21 -21.00 15.00 -4.77
N VAL A 22 -19.90 15.56 -5.26
CA VAL A 22 -18.88 16.18 -4.41
C VAL A 22 -19.49 17.30 -3.58
N GLN A 23 -20.31 18.19 -4.18
CA GLN A 23 -20.98 19.28 -3.48
C GLN A 23 -21.91 18.82 -2.35
N LYS A 24 -22.49 17.63 -2.46
CA LYS A 24 -23.34 17.00 -1.44
C LYS A 24 -22.54 16.27 -0.35
N THR A 25 -21.24 16.13 -0.51
CA THR A 25 -20.38 15.34 0.39
C THR A 25 -19.47 16.28 1.20
N PRO A 26 -19.81 16.59 2.48
CA PRO A 26 -19.20 17.70 3.23
C PRO A 26 -17.70 17.60 3.48
N PHE A 27 -17.12 16.40 3.39
CA PHE A 27 -15.71 16.16 3.60
C PHE A 27 -14.89 16.16 2.30
N LEU A 28 -15.50 16.47 1.13
CA LEU A 28 -14.82 16.63 -0.14
C LEU A 28 -14.78 18.12 -0.55
N GLU A 29 -13.65 18.55 -1.06
CA GLU A 29 -13.43 19.87 -1.64
C GLU A 29 -12.99 19.73 -3.10
N LEU A 30 -13.85 20.17 -4.04
CA LEU A 30 -13.52 20.12 -5.47
C LEU A 30 -12.54 21.24 -5.82
N VAL A 31 -11.31 20.90 -6.19
CA VAL A 31 -10.26 21.86 -6.54
C VAL A 31 -9.93 21.90 -8.03
N GLY A 32 -10.44 20.95 -8.82
CA GLY A 32 -10.22 20.93 -10.26
C GLY A 32 -11.20 20.03 -11.01
N LYS A 33 -11.52 20.46 -12.24
CA LYS A 33 -12.30 19.68 -13.23
C LYS A 33 -11.56 19.75 -14.56
N TYR A 34 -11.34 18.62 -15.17
CA TYR A 34 -10.55 18.52 -16.39
C TYR A 34 -11.25 17.60 -17.40
N SER A 35 -11.34 18.04 -18.64
CA SER A 35 -11.92 17.27 -19.75
C SER A 35 -10.87 16.48 -20.55
N ASN A 36 -9.60 16.58 -20.19
CA ASN A 36 -8.53 15.82 -20.82
C ASN A 36 -7.35 15.63 -19.87
N PRO A 37 -6.56 14.56 -20.05
CA PRO A 37 -5.45 14.21 -19.17
C PRO A 37 -4.31 15.23 -19.15
N LEU A 38 -4.03 15.91 -20.28
CA LEU A 38 -2.90 16.85 -20.37
C LEU A 38 -3.16 18.10 -19.53
N SER A 39 -4.37 18.67 -19.60
CA SER A 39 -4.76 19.81 -18.77
C SER A 39 -4.81 19.44 -17.29
N ALA A 40 -5.24 18.20 -16.98
CA ALA A 40 -5.27 17.68 -15.63
C ALA A 40 -3.86 17.57 -15.02
N MET A 41 -2.89 17.09 -15.79
CA MET A 41 -1.51 16.96 -15.32
C MET A 41 -0.91 18.31 -14.90
N ALA A 42 -1.09 19.35 -15.72
CA ALA A 42 -0.63 20.69 -15.39
C ALA A 42 -1.34 21.27 -14.15
N GLY A 43 -2.67 21.09 -14.08
CA GLY A 43 -3.49 21.59 -12.98
C GLY A 43 -3.18 20.94 -11.65
N ILE A 44 -3.07 19.60 -11.61
CA ILE A 44 -2.78 18.82 -10.39
C ILE A 44 -1.35 19.09 -9.89
N LYS A 45 -0.39 19.28 -10.79
CA LYS A 45 0.97 19.65 -10.42
C LYS A 45 1.04 21.01 -9.73
N SER A 46 0.22 21.98 -10.18
CA SER A 46 0.15 23.32 -9.59
C SER A 46 -0.73 23.37 -8.33
N ASN A 47 -1.68 22.48 -8.22
CA ASN A 47 -2.66 22.41 -7.15
C ASN A 47 -2.88 20.95 -6.72
N PRO A 48 -1.98 20.37 -5.90
CA PRO A 48 -2.02 18.96 -5.52
C PRO A 48 -3.36 18.55 -4.90
N VAL A 49 -3.78 17.32 -5.17
CA VAL A 49 -5.05 16.75 -4.71
C VAL A 49 -4.84 15.46 -3.93
N ASP A 50 -5.71 15.21 -2.98
CA ASP A 50 -5.73 13.97 -2.21
C ASP A 50 -6.40 12.84 -3.01
N LEU A 51 -7.50 13.14 -3.71
CA LEU A 51 -8.36 12.17 -4.37
C LEU A 51 -8.64 12.58 -5.82
N LEU A 52 -8.53 11.61 -6.74
CA LEU A 52 -8.93 11.75 -8.13
C LEU A 52 -10.11 10.84 -8.46
N PHE A 53 -11.18 11.40 -9.03
CA PHE A 53 -12.16 10.65 -9.79
C PHE A 53 -11.72 10.69 -11.25
N LEU A 54 -11.34 9.55 -11.81
CA LEU A 54 -10.61 9.46 -13.07
C LEU A 54 -11.30 8.50 -14.03
N ASP A 55 -11.78 9.00 -15.15
CA ASP A 55 -12.28 8.13 -16.20
C ASP A 55 -11.15 7.29 -16.81
N ILE A 56 -11.46 6.05 -17.14
CA ILE A 56 -10.47 5.14 -17.75
C ILE A 56 -10.33 5.40 -19.24
N GLN A 57 -11.45 5.64 -19.93
CA GLN A 57 -11.45 5.75 -21.38
C GLN A 57 -11.49 7.22 -21.83
N MET A 58 -10.33 7.82 -21.94
CA MET A 58 -10.18 9.17 -22.47
C MET A 58 -9.33 9.17 -23.75
N PRO A 59 -9.55 10.14 -24.66
CA PRO A 59 -8.69 10.34 -25.82
C PRO A 59 -7.22 10.61 -25.41
N GLU A 60 -6.29 10.27 -26.29
CA GLU A 60 -4.84 10.52 -26.19
C GLU A 60 -4.12 9.73 -25.09
N LEU A 61 -4.62 9.73 -23.86
CA LEU A 61 -4.02 9.03 -22.72
C LEU A 61 -5.12 8.43 -21.85
N SER A 62 -5.10 7.11 -21.70
CA SER A 62 -6.07 6.42 -20.85
C SER A 62 -5.87 6.77 -19.36
N GLY A 63 -6.95 6.69 -18.57
CA GLY A 63 -6.86 6.91 -17.12
C GLY A 63 -5.91 5.94 -16.42
N LEU A 64 -5.76 4.72 -16.93
CA LEU A 64 -4.80 3.75 -16.38
C LEU A 64 -3.34 4.14 -16.64
N GLU A 65 -3.06 4.78 -17.76
CA GLU A 65 -1.73 5.32 -18.07
C GLU A 65 -1.48 6.59 -17.28
N PHE A 66 -2.47 7.48 -17.19
CA PHE A 66 -2.41 8.70 -16.38
C PHE A 66 -2.14 8.38 -14.90
N ALA A 67 -2.78 7.37 -14.35
CA ALA A 67 -2.60 6.94 -12.96
C ALA A 67 -1.12 6.59 -12.61
N LYS A 68 -0.33 6.14 -13.59
CA LYS A 68 1.10 5.85 -13.38
C LYS A 68 1.98 7.10 -13.25
N LEU A 69 1.45 8.25 -13.68
CA LEU A 69 2.15 9.54 -13.69
C LEU A 69 1.77 10.44 -12.50
N VAL A 70 0.72 10.05 -11.77
CA VAL A 70 0.21 10.77 -10.60
C VAL A 70 1.06 10.46 -9.38
N ASP A 71 1.16 11.41 -8.45
CA ASP A 71 1.86 11.23 -7.19
C ASP A 71 1.33 9.99 -6.44
N PRO A 72 2.21 9.12 -5.92
CA PRO A 72 1.80 7.93 -5.17
C PRO A 72 0.93 8.22 -3.93
N GLU A 73 0.97 9.43 -3.39
CA GLU A 73 0.13 9.82 -2.26
C GLU A 73 -1.30 10.17 -2.68
N THR A 74 -1.52 10.57 -3.93
CA THR A 74 -2.85 10.82 -4.47
C THR A 74 -3.60 9.48 -4.66
N ARG A 75 -4.79 9.36 -4.11
CA ARG A 75 -5.65 8.18 -4.28
C ARG A 75 -6.57 8.35 -5.48
N ILE A 76 -6.84 7.23 -6.14
CA ILE A 76 -7.63 7.22 -7.38
C ILE A 76 -8.87 6.36 -7.19
N VAL A 77 -10.02 6.92 -7.55
CA VAL A 77 -11.27 6.21 -7.80
C VAL A 77 -11.52 6.25 -9.29
N PHE A 78 -11.42 5.11 -9.95
CA PHE A 78 -11.70 5.05 -11.38
C PHE A 78 -13.19 5.09 -11.67
N THR A 79 -13.56 5.75 -12.77
CA THR A 79 -14.91 5.72 -13.34
C THR A 79 -14.88 5.16 -14.76
N THR A 80 -15.86 4.38 -15.18
CA THR A 80 -15.90 3.82 -16.54
C THR A 80 -17.25 3.20 -16.88
N ALA A 81 -17.56 3.05 -18.17
CA ALA A 81 -18.71 2.31 -18.66
C ALA A 81 -18.47 0.78 -18.75
N PHE A 82 -17.25 0.29 -18.53
CA PHE A 82 -16.85 -1.08 -18.83
C PHE A 82 -16.37 -1.85 -17.62
N SER A 83 -17.05 -2.93 -17.27
CA SER A 83 -16.71 -3.78 -16.10
C SER A 83 -15.38 -4.54 -16.23
N GLN A 84 -14.88 -4.75 -17.45
CA GLN A 84 -13.64 -5.49 -17.70
C GLN A 84 -12.38 -4.83 -17.12
N TYR A 85 -12.38 -3.50 -16.93
CA TYR A 85 -11.23 -2.77 -16.37
C TYR A 85 -11.12 -2.85 -14.85
N ALA A 86 -12.08 -3.44 -14.16
CA ALA A 86 -12.03 -3.62 -12.72
C ALA A 86 -10.79 -4.41 -12.25
N LEU A 87 -10.33 -5.40 -13.03
CA LEU A 87 -9.13 -6.19 -12.73
C LEU A 87 -7.83 -5.41 -12.99
N GLU A 88 -7.82 -4.51 -13.98
CA GLU A 88 -6.65 -3.72 -14.33
C GLU A 88 -6.46 -2.51 -13.38
N SER A 89 -7.55 -1.91 -12.94
CA SER A 89 -7.55 -0.83 -11.96
C SER A 89 -6.94 -1.26 -10.61
N TYR A 90 -7.11 -2.54 -10.24
CA TYR A 90 -6.49 -3.11 -9.05
C TYR A 90 -4.95 -3.08 -9.08
N ARG A 91 -4.33 -3.04 -10.27
CA ARG A 91 -2.87 -2.92 -10.47
C ARG A 91 -2.35 -1.48 -10.39
N ALA A 92 -3.25 -0.49 -10.47
CA ALA A 92 -2.90 0.92 -10.53
C ALA A 92 -3.05 1.66 -9.19
N ASN A 93 -2.98 0.97 -8.04
CA ASN A 93 -3.21 1.53 -6.70
C ASN A 93 -4.56 2.25 -6.53
N ALA A 94 -5.57 1.83 -7.29
CA ALA A 94 -6.91 2.38 -7.16
C ALA A 94 -7.49 2.08 -5.77
N LEU A 95 -8.13 3.07 -5.20
CA LEU A 95 -8.87 2.93 -3.96
C LEU A 95 -10.22 2.24 -4.20
N ASP A 96 -10.86 2.58 -5.31
CA ASP A 96 -12.13 2.01 -5.73
C ASP A 96 -12.37 2.15 -7.24
N TYR A 97 -13.50 1.61 -7.68
CA TYR A 97 -13.90 1.55 -9.07
C TYR A 97 -15.42 1.76 -9.18
N LEU A 98 -15.86 2.74 -9.96
CA LEU A 98 -17.24 3.09 -10.15
C LEU A 98 -17.69 2.80 -11.59
N LEU A 99 -18.69 1.95 -11.74
CA LEU A 99 -19.27 1.66 -13.05
C LEU A 99 -20.35 2.68 -13.40
N LYS A 100 -20.25 3.29 -14.59
CA LYS A 100 -21.29 4.18 -15.13
C LYS A 100 -22.53 3.35 -15.54
N PRO A 101 -23.77 3.76 -15.23
CA PRO A 101 -24.14 5.01 -14.56
C PRO A 101 -23.87 4.98 -13.04
N ILE A 102 -23.15 5.97 -12.54
CA ILE A 102 -22.72 6.06 -11.15
C ILE A 102 -23.90 6.52 -10.28
N SER A 103 -24.27 5.74 -9.29
CA SER A 103 -25.22 6.17 -8.27
C SER A 103 -24.55 7.01 -7.18
N TYR A 104 -25.34 7.88 -6.48
CA TYR A 104 -24.79 8.64 -5.35
C TYR A 104 -24.33 7.72 -4.21
N ASN A 105 -24.95 6.57 -4.02
CA ASN A 105 -24.56 5.61 -2.98
C ASN A 105 -23.18 5.00 -3.29
N ASP A 106 -22.94 4.55 -4.53
CA ASP A 106 -21.65 4.00 -4.92
C ASP A 106 -20.54 5.05 -4.82
N PHE A 107 -20.84 6.30 -5.26
CA PHE A 107 -19.94 7.42 -5.09
C PHE A 107 -19.60 7.69 -3.62
N LEU A 108 -20.62 7.72 -2.75
CA LEU A 108 -20.44 8.00 -1.32
C LEU A 108 -19.63 6.89 -0.64
N ASP A 109 -19.85 5.63 -1.01
CA ASP A 109 -19.07 4.50 -0.49
C ASP A 109 -17.58 4.62 -0.89
N ALA A 110 -17.29 4.96 -2.12
CA ALA A 110 -15.92 5.21 -2.57
C ALA A 110 -15.28 6.42 -1.86
N ALA A 111 -16.03 7.50 -1.69
CA ALA A 111 -15.57 8.69 -0.96
C ALA A 111 -15.29 8.38 0.52
N ASN A 112 -16.14 7.58 1.18
CA ASN A 112 -15.91 7.14 2.56
C ASN A 112 -14.67 6.23 2.69
N LYS A 113 -14.41 5.36 1.73
CA LYS A 113 -13.16 4.58 1.68
C LYS A 113 -11.94 5.50 1.61
N ALA A 114 -12.02 6.57 0.79
CA ALA A 114 -10.97 7.57 0.71
C ALA A 114 -10.76 8.28 2.06
N LEU A 115 -11.83 8.75 2.68
CA LEU A 115 -11.75 9.41 3.99
C LEU A 115 -11.08 8.50 5.03
N GLN A 116 -11.54 7.26 5.16
CA GLN A 116 -10.94 6.28 6.08
C GLN A 116 -9.46 6.03 5.80
N TRP A 117 -9.09 5.94 4.52
CA TRP A 117 -7.68 5.73 4.14
C TRP A 117 -6.81 6.90 4.60
N PHE A 118 -7.24 8.15 4.37
CA PHE A 118 -6.51 9.34 4.78
C PHE A 118 -6.49 9.54 6.30
N GLU A 119 -7.58 9.22 7.01
CA GLU A 119 -7.63 9.26 8.47
C GLU A 119 -6.64 8.26 9.09
N LEU A 120 -6.59 7.04 8.58
CA LEU A 120 -5.64 6.02 9.03
C LEU A 120 -4.19 6.41 8.71
N SER A 121 -3.94 6.99 7.53
CA SER A 121 -2.62 7.47 7.13
C SER A 121 -2.15 8.64 8.00
N LYS A 122 -3.04 9.62 8.28
CA LYS A 122 -2.72 10.73 9.19
C LYS A 122 -2.57 10.30 10.64
N ALA A 123 -3.39 9.37 11.11
CA ALA A 123 -3.23 8.80 12.46
C ALA A 123 -1.89 8.07 12.61
N LYS A 124 -1.35 7.56 11.50
CA LYS A 124 -0.01 6.96 11.45
C LYS A 124 1.08 8.03 11.51
N ILE A 125 0.93 9.13 10.76
CA ILE A 125 1.87 10.27 10.76
C ILE A 125 1.85 11.00 12.11
N LEU A 126 0.67 11.28 12.68
CA LEU A 126 0.54 11.94 14.00
C LEU A 126 1.08 11.08 15.14
N LYS A 127 1.04 9.74 15.02
CA LYS A 127 1.75 8.85 15.94
C LYS A 127 3.27 8.85 15.74
N GLU A 128 3.74 9.21 14.54
CA GLU A 128 5.17 9.35 14.24
C GLU A 128 5.73 10.73 14.69
N GLU A 129 4.89 11.77 14.82
CA GLU A 129 5.32 13.09 15.33
C GLU A 129 5.30 13.19 16.87
N ASP A 130 4.46 12.43 17.56
CA ASP A 130 4.41 12.36 19.03
C ASP A 130 5.29 11.24 19.63
N ILE A 131 5.93 10.42 18.80
CA ILE A 131 6.86 9.40 19.25
C ILE A 131 8.28 9.93 19.02
N SER A 132 8.91 10.37 20.12
CA SER A 132 10.37 10.38 20.27
C SER A 132 10.97 9.12 19.59
N PRO A 133 12.16 9.16 18.95
CA PRO A 133 12.66 8.10 18.05
C PRO A 133 13.04 6.77 18.74
N ALA A 134 12.19 6.25 19.62
CA ALA A 134 12.47 5.06 20.41
C ALA A 134 11.27 4.15 20.76
N GLU A 135 10.07 4.30 20.15
CA GLU A 135 9.04 3.27 20.32
C GLU A 135 8.90 2.44 19.02
N SER A 136 9.69 1.38 18.94
CA SER A 136 9.57 0.34 17.93
C SER A 136 8.15 -0.22 17.94
N LYS A 137 7.48 -0.21 16.77
CA LYS A 137 6.21 -0.90 16.59
C LYS A 137 6.35 -2.32 17.10
N GLU A 138 5.71 -2.65 18.22
CA GLU A 138 5.87 -3.97 18.82
C GLU A 138 5.05 -5.06 18.12
N PHE A 139 3.98 -4.70 17.41
CA PHE A 139 3.07 -5.65 16.76
C PHE A 139 2.28 -5.03 15.59
N PHE A 140 1.71 -5.91 14.77
CA PHE A 140 0.75 -5.56 13.72
C PHE A 140 -0.33 -6.64 13.58
N TYR A 141 -1.39 -6.33 12.81
CA TYR A 141 -2.44 -7.29 12.51
C TYR A 141 -2.40 -7.72 11.05
N VAL A 142 -2.56 -9.02 10.79
CA VAL A 142 -2.72 -9.58 9.45
C VAL A 142 -4.06 -10.30 9.34
N LYS A 143 -4.66 -10.26 8.15
CA LYS A 143 -5.85 -11.06 7.85
C LYS A 143 -5.39 -12.48 7.49
N SER A 144 -5.82 -13.45 8.30
CA SER A 144 -5.57 -14.87 8.06
C SER A 144 -6.90 -15.62 8.10
N GLU A 145 -7.23 -16.33 7.02
CA GLU A 145 -8.54 -16.99 6.84
C GLU A 145 -9.73 -16.09 7.23
N HIS A 146 -10.46 -15.68 7.65
CA HIS A 146 -11.52 -14.72 8.01
C HIS A 146 -11.30 -14.00 9.35
N ARG A 147 -10.07 -14.01 9.89
CA ARG A 147 -9.72 -13.43 11.19
C ARG A 147 -8.57 -12.44 11.09
N LEU A 148 -8.59 -11.44 11.96
CA LEU A 148 -7.43 -10.57 12.20
C LEU A 148 -6.56 -11.21 13.29
N VAL A 149 -5.31 -11.52 12.92
CA VAL A 149 -4.34 -12.15 13.83
C VAL A 149 -3.30 -11.11 14.22
N LYS A 150 -3.11 -10.90 15.52
CA LYS A 150 -2.04 -10.05 16.05
C LYS A 150 -0.70 -10.77 15.95
N ILE A 151 0.28 -10.11 15.35
CA ILE A 151 1.65 -10.59 15.22
C ILE A 151 2.56 -9.64 15.97
N ASN A 152 3.29 -10.12 16.98
CA ASN A 152 4.34 -9.34 17.62
C ASN A 152 5.63 -9.47 16.81
N LEU A 153 6.31 -8.38 16.54
CA LEU A 153 7.56 -8.36 15.75
C LEU A 153 8.65 -9.24 16.35
N LYS A 154 8.78 -9.24 17.66
CA LYS A 154 9.75 -10.07 18.40
C LYS A 154 9.53 -11.58 18.25
N ASP A 155 8.30 -12.00 17.92
CA ASP A 155 7.98 -13.41 17.74
C ASP A 155 8.30 -13.91 16.33
N ILE A 156 8.51 -13.00 15.35
CA ILE A 156 8.81 -13.37 13.96
C ILE A 156 10.25 -13.89 13.87
N THR A 157 10.42 -15.07 13.31
CA THR A 157 11.73 -15.63 12.96
C THR A 157 12.09 -15.31 11.51
N TYR A 158 11.22 -15.65 10.58
CA TYR A 158 11.34 -15.31 9.17
C TYR A 158 9.98 -15.34 8.48
N ILE A 159 9.91 -14.72 7.30
CA ILE A 159 8.72 -14.64 6.47
C ILE A 159 9.05 -15.26 5.12
N GLU A 160 8.18 -16.15 4.65
CA GLU A 160 8.29 -16.86 3.38
C GLU A 160 7.19 -16.44 2.42
N GLY A 161 7.54 -16.12 1.17
CA GLY A 161 6.60 -15.82 0.08
C GLY A 161 6.13 -17.09 -0.62
N LEU A 162 4.83 -17.30 -0.66
CA LEU A 162 4.15 -18.44 -1.27
C LEU A 162 3.19 -17.93 -2.37
N LYS A 163 3.72 -17.53 -3.53
CA LYS A 163 2.95 -16.92 -4.63
C LYS A 163 2.17 -15.68 -4.16
N ASP A 164 0.85 -15.79 -4.00
CA ASP A 164 -0.05 -14.73 -3.58
C ASP A 164 -0.16 -14.58 -2.06
N TYR A 165 0.42 -15.51 -1.29
CA TYR A 165 0.40 -15.54 0.16
C TYR A 165 1.80 -15.32 0.73
N ILE A 166 1.82 -14.85 1.97
CA ILE A 166 3.00 -14.90 2.80
C ILE A 166 2.75 -15.83 3.99
N LYS A 167 3.80 -16.52 4.42
CA LYS A 167 3.81 -17.33 5.63
C LYS A 167 4.73 -16.69 6.65
N ILE A 168 4.16 -16.19 7.73
CA ILE A 168 4.89 -15.57 8.83
C ILE A 168 5.22 -16.68 9.84
N ASN A 169 6.48 -17.03 9.95
CA ASN A 169 6.96 -18.05 10.89
C ASN A 169 7.29 -17.39 12.22
N LEU A 170 6.72 -17.94 13.29
CA LEU A 170 6.78 -17.39 14.64
C LEU A 170 7.53 -18.35 15.56
N ASP A 171 8.29 -17.80 16.48
CA ASP A 171 9.04 -18.53 17.49
C ASP A 171 8.08 -19.24 18.47
N GLY A 172 8.19 -20.57 18.58
CA GLY A 172 7.36 -21.37 19.47
C GLY A 172 5.84 -21.39 19.17
N LYS A 173 5.40 -20.81 18.04
CA LYS A 173 3.98 -20.70 17.66
C LYS A 173 3.72 -21.25 16.26
N LYS A 174 2.45 -21.50 15.95
CA LYS A 174 2.04 -21.86 14.58
C LYS A 174 2.28 -20.67 13.64
N ALA A 175 2.78 -20.97 12.44
CA ALA A 175 2.93 -19.99 11.40
C ALA A 175 1.56 -19.45 10.95
N VAL A 176 1.53 -18.19 10.55
CA VAL A 176 0.32 -17.49 10.08
C VAL A 176 0.43 -17.25 8.58
N LEU A 177 -0.59 -17.67 7.83
CA LEU A 177 -0.73 -17.41 6.40
C LEU A 177 -1.59 -16.18 6.18
N SER A 178 -1.14 -15.27 5.32
CA SER A 178 -1.91 -14.08 4.94
C SER A 178 -1.83 -13.82 3.45
N LEU A 179 -2.97 -13.42 2.86
CA LEU A 179 -3.05 -13.00 1.46
C LEU A 179 -2.54 -11.57 1.36
N MET A 180 -1.24 -11.42 1.17
CA MET A 180 -0.59 -10.14 0.92
C MET A 180 0.74 -10.33 0.19
N ARG A 181 1.23 -9.25 -0.41
CA ARG A 181 2.52 -9.27 -1.10
C ARG A 181 3.67 -9.05 -0.13
N MET A 182 4.78 -9.73 -0.36
CA MET A 182 6.01 -9.61 0.42
C MET A 182 6.48 -8.16 0.56
N ARG A 183 6.41 -7.38 -0.53
CA ARG A 183 6.85 -5.97 -0.56
C ARG A 183 6.03 -5.09 0.38
N ALA A 184 4.72 -5.28 0.44
CA ALA A 184 3.85 -4.50 1.33
C ALA A 184 4.18 -4.73 2.81
N LEU A 185 4.65 -5.94 3.16
CA LEU A 185 5.11 -6.22 4.51
C LEU A 185 6.53 -5.73 4.75
N GLU A 186 7.41 -5.81 3.75
CA GLU A 186 8.78 -5.27 3.78
C GLU A 186 8.78 -3.78 4.11
N ASP A 187 7.93 -2.99 3.42
CA ASP A 187 7.79 -1.54 3.65
C ASP A 187 7.26 -1.19 5.06
N PHE A 188 6.66 -2.15 5.76
CA PHE A 188 6.11 -1.97 7.11
C PHE A 188 7.09 -2.38 8.22
N LEU A 189 7.98 -3.34 7.96
CA LEU A 189 8.88 -3.91 8.95
C LEU A 189 10.06 -2.95 9.23
N PRO A 190 10.53 -2.84 10.49
CA PRO A 190 11.71 -2.06 10.83
C PRO A 190 12.96 -2.58 10.10
N GLU A 191 13.63 -1.73 9.32
CA GLU A 191 14.81 -2.10 8.51
C GLU A 191 16.03 -2.48 9.37
N ASP A 192 16.11 -1.98 10.60
CA ASP A 192 17.16 -2.30 11.56
C ASP A 192 17.07 -3.73 12.12
N LYS A 193 15.87 -4.36 12.01
CA LYS A 193 15.60 -5.71 12.54
C LYS A 193 15.26 -6.73 11.48
N PHE A 194 14.73 -6.30 10.33
CA PHE A 194 14.28 -7.19 9.29
C PHE A 194 15.01 -6.91 7.98
N LEU A 195 15.54 -7.97 7.37
CA LEU A 195 16.23 -7.88 6.08
C LEU A 195 15.63 -8.85 5.08
N ARG A 196 15.34 -8.36 3.87
CA ARG A 196 14.97 -9.22 2.76
C ARG A 196 16.20 -9.87 2.15
N VAL A 197 16.48 -11.10 2.53
CA VAL A 197 17.68 -11.85 2.13
C VAL A 197 17.55 -12.58 0.81
N HIS A 198 16.31 -12.76 0.33
CA HIS A 198 16.01 -13.44 -0.94
C HIS A 198 14.68 -12.93 -1.50
N ARG A 199 14.42 -13.11 -2.80
CA ARG A 199 13.13 -12.73 -3.42
C ARG A 199 11.89 -13.27 -2.71
N SER A 200 12.04 -14.39 -1.99
CA SER A 200 10.96 -15.07 -1.27
C SER A 200 11.15 -15.10 0.25
N PHE A 201 12.16 -14.45 0.81
CA PHE A 201 12.42 -14.51 2.25
C PHE A 201 12.83 -13.17 2.84
N ILE A 202 12.18 -12.81 3.97
CA ILE A 202 12.60 -11.76 4.90
C ILE A 202 12.94 -12.45 6.23
N VAL A 203 14.05 -12.09 6.84
CA VAL A 203 14.50 -12.67 8.13
C VAL A 203 14.54 -11.61 9.22
N ASN A 204 14.27 -12.01 10.44
CA ASN A 204 14.53 -11.20 11.63
C ASN A 204 16.00 -11.41 12.03
N LEU A 205 16.79 -10.32 11.96
CA LEU A 205 18.23 -10.34 12.22
C LEU A 205 18.54 -10.70 13.70
N ASP A 206 17.67 -10.26 14.63
CA ASP A 206 17.81 -10.56 16.06
C ASP A 206 17.59 -12.05 16.39
N LYS A 207 16.96 -12.81 15.46
CA LYS A 207 16.63 -14.22 15.63
C LYS A 207 17.56 -15.17 14.87
N ILE A 208 18.63 -14.66 14.27
CA ILE A 208 19.61 -15.50 13.58
C ILE A 208 20.47 -16.23 14.59
N GLU A 209 20.25 -17.54 14.73
CA GLU A 209 21.05 -18.40 15.63
C GLU A 209 22.27 -18.98 14.93
N VAL A 210 22.10 -19.41 13.69
CA VAL A 210 23.19 -20.05 12.92
C VAL A 210 23.22 -19.47 11.49
N ARG A 211 24.40 -19.00 11.09
CA ARG A 211 24.69 -18.58 9.72
C ARG A 211 25.74 -19.51 9.10
N GLU A 212 25.41 -20.03 7.95
CA GLU A 212 26.37 -20.68 7.05
C GLU A 212 26.76 -19.73 5.89
N ARG A 213 27.69 -20.15 5.04
CA ARG A 213 28.26 -19.27 4.01
C ARG A 213 27.21 -18.59 3.11
N THR A 214 26.17 -19.32 2.69
CA THR A 214 25.17 -18.86 1.71
C THR A 214 23.73 -19.01 2.21
N ARG A 215 23.54 -19.35 3.49
CA ARG A 215 22.22 -19.60 4.06
C ARG A 215 22.16 -19.31 5.56
N ILE A 216 20.96 -19.01 6.03
CA ILE A 216 20.63 -18.86 7.45
C ILE A 216 19.84 -20.10 7.88
N VAL A 217 20.06 -20.60 9.06
CA VAL A 217 19.39 -21.79 9.59
C VAL A 217 18.47 -21.40 10.73
N PHE A 218 17.20 -21.77 10.62
CA PHE A 218 16.20 -21.66 11.68
C PHE A 218 15.67 -23.07 12.01
N GLY A 219 16.21 -23.68 13.04
CA GLY A 219 15.91 -25.07 13.39
C GLY A 219 16.23 -26.04 12.24
N LYS A 220 15.18 -26.57 11.58
CA LYS A 220 15.33 -27.47 10.41
C LYS A 220 15.21 -26.77 9.06
N ASN A 221 14.96 -25.47 9.05
CA ASN A 221 14.69 -24.70 7.83
C ASN A 221 15.94 -23.92 7.40
N TYR A 222 16.27 -24.03 6.12
CA TYR A 222 17.41 -23.36 5.48
C TYR A 222 16.91 -22.23 4.59
N ILE A 223 17.29 -21.00 4.92
CA ILE A 223 16.89 -19.80 4.19
C ILE A 223 18.05 -19.37 3.28
N PRO A 224 17.89 -19.38 1.96
CA PRO A 224 18.94 -18.94 1.03
C PRO A 224 19.15 -17.42 1.18
N VAL A 225 20.41 -17.02 1.10
CA VAL A 225 20.82 -15.60 1.15
C VAL A 225 21.37 -15.21 -0.20
N SER A 226 20.83 -14.13 -0.79
CA SER A 226 21.34 -13.54 -2.03
C SER A 226 22.70 -12.89 -1.78
N ASP A 227 23.60 -12.93 -2.77
CA ASP A 227 24.96 -12.43 -2.65
C ASP A 227 25.03 -10.98 -2.16
N ASN A 228 24.11 -10.14 -2.59
CA ASN A 228 24.03 -8.73 -2.18
C ASN A 228 23.74 -8.52 -0.69
N CYS A 229 23.16 -9.52 0.00
CA CYS A 229 22.80 -9.44 1.41
C CYS A 229 23.83 -10.06 2.35
N ILE A 230 24.82 -10.76 1.79
CA ILE A 230 25.83 -11.48 2.59
C ILE A 230 26.65 -10.53 3.45
N GLU A 231 27.05 -9.39 2.89
CA GLU A 231 27.88 -8.41 3.59
C GLU A 231 27.08 -7.69 4.68
N THR A 232 25.85 -7.27 4.38
CA THR A 232 24.96 -6.62 5.36
C THR A 232 24.73 -7.51 6.59
N ILE A 233 24.49 -8.82 6.37
CA ILE A 233 24.32 -9.78 7.49
C ILE A 233 25.62 -9.95 8.26
N ARG A 234 26.75 -9.95 7.57
CA ARG A 234 28.06 -10.06 8.19
C ARG A 234 28.37 -8.87 9.10
N GLU A 235 28.13 -7.66 8.60
CA GLU A 235 28.30 -6.43 9.38
C GLU A 235 27.39 -6.41 10.60
N TYR A 236 26.11 -6.83 10.44
CA TYR A 236 25.18 -6.93 11.56
C TYR A 236 25.68 -7.89 12.63
N ILE A 237 26.14 -9.09 12.25
CA ILE A 237 26.67 -10.09 13.18
C ILE A 237 27.96 -9.57 13.84
N GLN A 238 28.88 -8.95 13.10
CA GLN A 238 30.12 -8.37 13.65
C GLN A 238 29.84 -7.31 14.70
N LYS A 239 28.87 -6.43 14.48
CA LYS A 239 28.47 -5.39 15.41
C LYS A 239 27.95 -5.95 16.75
N HIS A 240 27.45 -7.19 16.75
CA HIS A 240 26.87 -7.87 17.93
C HIS A 240 27.75 -9.03 18.41
N SER A 241 28.95 -9.22 17.86
CA SER A 241 29.91 -10.27 18.26
C SER A 241 30.99 -9.71 19.17
N ILE A 242 31.46 -10.56 20.08
CA ILE A 242 32.56 -10.27 21.03
C ILE A 242 33.94 -10.67 20.40
N LEU A 243 33.97 -10.90 19.07
CA LEU A 243 35.16 -11.35 18.33
C LEU A 243 36.01 -10.18 17.86
#